data_93888a99b55c34f2caaa71a265d532bb
#
_entry.id   93888a99b55c34f2caaa71a265d532bb
#
_cell.length_a   1.000
_cell.length_b   1.000
_cell.length_c   1.000
_cell.angle_alpha   90.00
_cell.angle_beta   90.00
_cell.angle_gamma   90.00
#
_symmetry.space_group_name_H-M   'P 1'
#
loop_
_entity.id
_entity.type
_entity.pdbx_description
1 polymer ?
#
loop_
_entity_poly.entity_id
_entity_poly.type
_entity_poly.pdbx_seq_one_letter_code
_entity_poly.pdbx_strand_id
1 'polypeptide(L)'
;KGTGAVLTGDHIMGLSTTLVSPPDGNMKDYFNSLEKMLLRDDKFYIPAHGKMIKNPRRFVKALIGHRKMREKQIIKYLSTDHASYIPDLVSKMYPQLDKRLIKAAGRSVLAHLLHIEELGNVKSLKNSKGIGWIVLK
;
A
#
# COMPACT_ATOMS: atom_id res chain seq x y z
N LYS A 1 -17.22 -6.71 22.03
CA LYS A 1 -16.73 -5.38 22.35
C LYS A 1 -16.50 -5.07 23.83
N GLY A 2 -16.76 -5.98 24.74
CA GLY A 2 -16.71 -5.71 26.18
C GLY A 2 -15.40 -5.14 26.69
N THR A 3 -14.28 -5.47 26.08
CA THR A 3 -12.94 -5.02 26.50
C THR A 3 -12.43 -3.79 25.75
N GLY A 4 -13.09 -3.39 24.67
CA GLY A 4 -12.59 -2.34 23.79
C GLY A 4 -11.41 -2.76 22.93
N ALA A 5 -11.14 -4.06 22.84
CA ALA A 5 -10.05 -4.60 22.02
C ALA A 5 -10.59 -5.31 20.79
N VAL A 6 -9.77 -5.38 19.74
CA VAL A 6 -10.10 -6.13 18.54
C VAL A 6 -8.85 -6.87 18.02
N LEU A 7 -9.07 -8.11 17.57
CA LEU A 7 -8.02 -8.92 16.94
C LEU A 7 -7.98 -8.59 15.46
N THR A 8 -6.86 -8.05 14.99
CA THR A 8 -6.73 -7.59 13.61
C THR A 8 -6.03 -8.60 12.70
N GLY A 9 -5.50 -9.70 13.25
CA GLY A 9 -4.73 -10.68 12.49
C GLY A 9 -3.56 -10.00 11.79
N ASP A 10 -3.38 -10.30 10.50
CA ASP A 10 -2.30 -9.72 9.70
C ASP A 10 -2.70 -8.43 8.97
N HIS A 11 -3.96 -7.97 9.14
CA HIS A 11 -4.43 -6.74 8.49
C HIS A 11 -3.71 -5.51 9.01
N ILE A 12 -3.51 -5.44 10.32
CA ILE A 12 -2.73 -4.39 10.97
C ILE A 12 -1.65 -5.06 11.82
N MET A 13 -0.39 -4.76 11.53
CA MET A 13 0.75 -5.33 12.25
C MET A 13 1.47 -4.26 13.05
N GLY A 14 1.79 -4.56 14.31
CA GLY A 14 2.45 -3.61 15.21
C GLY A 14 3.92 -3.33 14.87
N LEU A 15 4.58 -4.26 14.17
CA LEU A 15 6.01 -4.15 13.85
C LEU A 15 6.28 -3.71 12.42
N SER A 16 5.35 -3.96 11.49
CA SER A 16 5.52 -3.61 10.09
C SER A 16 4.16 -3.44 9.42
N THR A 17 4.15 -2.89 8.21
CA THR A 17 2.92 -2.79 7.43
C THR A 17 2.61 -4.11 6.75
N THR A 18 1.32 -4.41 6.61
CA THR A 18 0.85 -5.57 5.88
C THR A 18 1.20 -5.43 4.40
N LEU A 19 1.71 -6.50 3.80
CA LEU A 19 1.98 -6.55 2.37
C LEU A 19 0.66 -6.74 1.62
N VAL A 20 0.36 -5.84 0.69
CA VAL A 20 -0.76 -5.96 -0.23
C VAL A 20 -0.18 -6.40 -1.58
N SER A 21 -0.51 -7.60 -2.01
CA SER A 21 0.09 -8.22 -3.20
C SER A 21 -0.97 -8.80 -4.12
N PRO A 22 -1.10 -8.27 -5.36
CA PRO A 22 -2.00 -8.86 -6.35
C PRO A 22 -1.52 -10.28 -6.75
N PRO A 23 -2.42 -11.18 -7.17
CA PRO A 23 -3.87 -10.99 -7.25
C PRO A 23 -4.59 -11.25 -5.93
N ASP A 24 -3.90 -11.75 -4.91
CA ASP A 24 -4.49 -12.11 -3.62
C ASP A 24 -4.89 -10.90 -2.80
N GLY A 25 -4.18 -9.78 -2.94
CA GLY A 25 -4.46 -8.55 -2.24
C GLY A 25 -4.84 -7.43 -3.21
N ASN A 26 -5.69 -6.52 -2.75
CA ASN A 26 -6.18 -5.39 -3.53
C ASN A 26 -6.10 -4.13 -2.67
N MET A 27 -5.43 -3.10 -3.18
CA MET A 27 -5.17 -1.88 -2.40
C MET A 27 -6.45 -1.12 -2.10
N LYS A 28 -7.43 -1.11 -3.01
CA LYS A 28 -8.74 -0.49 -2.77
C LYS A 28 -9.45 -1.14 -1.58
N ASP A 29 -9.48 -2.47 -1.55
CA ASP A 29 -10.11 -3.20 -0.45
C ASP A 29 -9.37 -2.96 0.87
N TYR A 30 -8.03 -2.87 0.80
CA TYR A 30 -7.22 -2.58 1.98
C TYR A 30 -7.57 -1.20 2.56
N PHE A 31 -7.64 -0.16 1.72
CA PHE A 31 -8.04 1.18 2.15
C PHE A 31 -9.46 1.18 2.74
N ASN A 32 -10.38 0.49 2.08
CA ASN A 32 -11.76 0.40 2.56
C ASN A 32 -11.84 -0.27 3.93
N SER A 33 -11.06 -1.32 4.13
CA SER A 33 -10.99 -2.01 5.42
C SER A 33 -10.43 -1.10 6.51
N LEU A 34 -9.38 -0.35 6.22
CA LEU A 34 -8.80 0.59 7.17
C LEU A 34 -9.80 1.69 7.54
N GLU A 35 -10.54 2.21 6.56
CA GLU A 35 -11.54 3.24 6.81
C GLU A 35 -12.69 2.70 7.68
N LYS A 36 -13.11 1.45 7.46
CA LYS A 36 -14.12 0.80 8.30
C LYS A 36 -13.63 0.70 9.75
N MET A 37 -12.35 0.41 9.94
CA MET A 37 -11.78 0.34 11.29
C MET A 37 -11.80 1.70 12.00
N LEU A 38 -11.71 2.81 11.25
CA LEU A 38 -11.84 4.15 11.83
C LEU A 38 -13.24 4.44 12.37
N LEU A 39 -14.25 3.75 11.87
CA LEU A 39 -15.63 3.91 12.34
C LEU A 39 -15.89 3.17 13.65
N ARG A 40 -14.97 2.30 14.08
CA ARG A 40 -15.09 1.55 15.33
C ARG A 40 -14.53 2.37 16.49
N ASP A 41 -15.05 2.10 17.66
CA ASP A 41 -14.61 2.76 18.89
C ASP A 41 -13.81 1.79 19.77
N ASP A 42 -12.79 1.18 19.16
CA ASP A 42 -11.90 0.26 19.86
C ASP A 42 -10.79 1.03 20.56
N LYS A 43 -10.45 0.59 21.78
CA LYS A 43 -9.42 1.25 22.58
C LYS A 43 -8.00 0.81 22.19
N PHE A 44 -7.86 -0.42 21.69
CA PHE A 44 -6.59 -0.95 21.25
C PHE A 44 -6.81 -2.14 20.34
N TYR A 45 -5.78 -2.44 19.52
CA TYR A 45 -5.79 -3.61 18.63
C TYR A 45 -4.80 -4.65 19.11
N ILE A 46 -5.11 -5.92 18.86
CA ILE A 46 -4.21 -7.04 19.11
C ILE A 46 -3.88 -7.68 17.76
N PRO A 47 -2.75 -7.33 17.14
CA PRO A 47 -2.36 -7.92 15.86
C PRO A 47 -1.84 -9.34 16.05
N ALA A 48 -1.84 -10.14 14.96
CA ALA A 48 -1.29 -11.49 14.98
C ALA A 48 0.22 -11.46 15.26
N HIS A 49 0.90 -10.41 14.81
CA HIS A 49 2.34 -10.21 15.00
C HIS A 49 2.59 -8.83 15.57
N GLY A 50 3.54 -8.71 16.49
CA GLY A 50 3.91 -7.45 17.10
C GLY A 50 3.18 -7.17 18.39
N LYS A 51 3.39 -5.97 18.91
CA LYS A 51 2.80 -5.56 20.19
C LYS A 51 1.38 -5.05 20.02
N MET A 52 0.61 -5.13 21.10
CA MET A 52 -0.73 -4.56 21.16
C MET A 52 -0.69 -3.07 20.80
N ILE A 53 -1.63 -2.63 19.97
CA ILE A 53 -1.72 -1.25 19.52
C ILE A 53 -2.68 -0.48 20.42
N LYS A 54 -2.14 0.48 21.17
CA LYS A 54 -2.90 1.21 22.20
C LYS A 54 -3.70 2.40 21.69
N ASN A 55 -3.38 2.92 20.52
CA ASN A 55 -4.09 4.06 19.95
C ASN A 55 -4.54 3.71 18.53
N PRO A 56 -5.60 2.87 18.39
CA PRO A 56 -5.96 2.30 17.10
C PRO A 56 -6.30 3.32 16.03
N ARG A 57 -7.11 4.32 16.36
CA ARG A 57 -7.52 5.33 15.37
C ARG A 57 -6.33 6.08 14.81
N ARG A 58 -5.41 6.50 15.66
CA ARG A 58 -4.20 7.20 15.23
C ARG A 58 -3.31 6.30 14.38
N PHE A 59 -3.19 5.03 14.79
CA PHE A 59 -2.39 4.05 14.06
C PHE A 59 -2.95 3.80 12.66
N VAL A 60 -4.27 3.60 12.55
CA VAL A 60 -4.93 3.37 11.25
C VAL A 60 -4.80 4.60 10.36
N LYS A 61 -4.98 5.80 10.90
CA LYS A 61 -4.79 7.04 10.13
C LYS A 61 -3.37 7.15 9.59
N ALA A 62 -2.37 6.75 10.39
CA ALA A 62 -0.98 6.76 9.96
C ALA A 62 -0.74 5.76 8.83
N LEU A 63 -1.34 4.57 8.89
CA LEU A 63 -1.24 3.58 7.82
C LEU A 63 -1.86 4.10 6.52
N ILE A 64 -3.06 4.69 6.60
CA ILE A 64 -3.72 5.28 5.43
C ILE A 64 -2.85 6.38 4.84
N GLY A 65 -2.34 7.28 5.68
CA GLY A 65 -1.49 8.38 5.24
C GLY A 65 -0.21 7.89 4.58
N HIS A 66 0.41 6.87 5.15
CA HIS A 66 1.63 6.28 4.61
C HIS A 66 1.38 5.69 3.22
N ARG A 67 0.29 4.92 3.06
CA ARG A 67 -0.07 4.33 1.77
C ARG A 67 -0.40 5.40 0.72
N LYS A 68 -1.13 6.44 1.11
CA LYS A 68 -1.45 7.56 0.21
C LYS A 68 -0.19 8.31 -0.21
N MET A 69 0.77 8.47 0.69
CA MET A 69 2.05 9.09 0.37
C MET A 69 2.82 8.26 -0.65
N ARG A 70 2.77 6.93 -0.55
CA ARG A 70 3.39 6.05 -1.55
C ARG A 70 2.76 6.24 -2.93
N GLU A 71 1.44 6.39 -3.00
CA GLU A 71 0.77 6.62 -4.29
C GLU A 71 1.14 7.98 -4.89
N LYS A 72 1.24 9.02 -4.07
CA LYS A 72 1.73 10.33 -4.53
C LYS A 72 3.17 10.24 -5.04
N GLN A 73 3.99 9.47 -4.36
CA GLN A 73 5.40 9.27 -4.74
C GLN A 73 5.49 8.57 -6.10
N ILE A 74 4.66 7.55 -6.33
CA ILE A 74 4.59 6.86 -7.62
C ILE A 74 4.23 7.85 -8.73
N ILE A 75 3.17 8.63 -8.52
CA ILE A 75 2.73 9.63 -9.50
C ILE A 75 3.85 10.63 -9.80
N LYS A 76 4.60 11.03 -8.79
CA LYS A 76 5.72 11.95 -8.95
C LYS A 76 6.81 11.38 -9.86
N TYR A 77 7.08 10.08 -9.76
CA TYR A 77 8.13 9.43 -10.55
C TYR A 77 7.68 8.97 -11.93
N LEU A 78 6.38 8.95 -12.21
CA LEU A 78 5.87 8.59 -13.52
C LEU A 78 5.96 9.76 -14.49
N SER A 79 6.15 9.44 -15.78
CA SER A 79 6.14 10.43 -16.85
C SER A 79 4.80 10.42 -17.57
N THR A 80 4.44 11.55 -18.18
CA THR A 80 3.30 11.63 -19.11
C THR A 80 3.70 11.22 -20.52
N ASP A 81 5.01 11.22 -20.83
CA ASP A 81 5.52 11.08 -22.20
C ASP A 81 6.08 9.69 -22.52
N HIS A 82 6.51 8.96 -21.52
CA HIS A 82 7.08 7.63 -21.72
C HIS A 82 6.71 6.69 -20.57
N ALA A 83 6.69 5.40 -20.87
CA ALA A 83 6.36 4.38 -19.88
C ALA A 83 7.47 4.19 -18.86
N SER A 84 7.11 4.04 -17.60
CA SER A 84 8.02 3.65 -16.53
C SER A 84 7.68 2.23 -16.09
N TYR A 85 8.68 1.50 -15.63
CA TYR A 85 8.53 0.09 -15.25
C TYR A 85 8.73 -0.07 -13.77
N ILE A 86 8.08 -1.09 -13.20
CA ILE A 86 8.09 -1.32 -11.75
C ILE A 86 9.51 -1.41 -11.17
N PRO A 87 10.48 -2.13 -11.79
CA PRO A 87 11.83 -2.16 -11.23
C PRO A 87 12.46 -0.78 -11.07
N ASP A 88 12.23 0.12 -12.03
CA ASP A 88 12.76 1.49 -11.95
C ASP A 88 12.08 2.28 -10.84
N LEU A 89 10.76 2.10 -10.67
CA LEU A 89 10.02 2.76 -9.60
C LEU A 89 10.51 2.28 -8.24
N VAL A 90 10.73 0.97 -8.08
CA VAL A 90 11.25 0.41 -6.83
C VAL A 90 12.61 1.01 -6.50
N SER A 91 13.50 1.12 -7.50
CA SER A 91 14.83 1.71 -7.30
C SER A 91 14.74 3.16 -6.84
N LYS A 92 13.81 3.93 -7.38
CA LYS A 92 13.64 5.34 -7.02
C LYS A 92 12.99 5.52 -5.66
N MET A 93 12.01 4.66 -5.33
CA MET A 93 11.27 4.75 -4.08
C MET A 93 12.06 4.19 -2.90
N TYR A 94 12.89 3.19 -3.14
CA TYR A 94 13.63 2.47 -2.10
C TYR A 94 15.09 2.30 -2.52
N PRO A 95 15.88 3.38 -2.54
CA PRO A 95 17.24 3.35 -3.12
C PRO A 95 18.22 2.44 -2.39
N GLN A 96 17.96 2.09 -1.14
CA GLN A 96 18.86 1.24 -0.35
C GLN A 96 18.16 -0.03 0.14
N LEU A 97 17.18 -0.51 -0.63
CA LEU A 97 16.42 -1.68 -0.25
C LEU A 97 17.28 -2.96 -0.34
N ASP A 98 17.16 -3.81 0.68
CA ASP A 98 17.77 -5.14 0.69
C ASP A 98 17.25 -5.94 -0.52
N LYS A 99 18.16 -6.63 -1.21
CA LYS A 99 17.84 -7.42 -2.40
C LYS A 99 16.73 -8.43 -2.16
N ARG A 100 16.64 -8.98 -0.95
CA ARG A 100 15.60 -9.96 -0.59
C ARG A 100 14.20 -9.35 -0.57
N LEU A 101 14.09 -8.03 -0.48
CA LEU A 101 12.81 -7.33 -0.39
C LEU A 101 12.38 -6.69 -1.72
N ILE A 102 13.22 -6.74 -2.76
CA ILE A 102 12.92 -6.09 -4.04
C ILE A 102 11.66 -6.66 -4.68
N LYS A 103 11.50 -7.98 -4.67
CA LYS A 103 10.33 -8.62 -5.26
C LYS A 103 9.06 -8.22 -4.52
N ALA A 104 9.09 -8.22 -3.19
CA ALA A 104 7.94 -7.81 -2.37
C ALA A 104 7.61 -6.33 -2.59
N ALA A 105 8.62 -5.48 -2.67
CA ALA A 105 8.42 -4.05 -2.95
C ALA A 105 7.78 -3.85 -4.34
N GLY A 106 8.21 -4.61 -5.35
CA GLY A 106 7.61 -4.55 -6.68
C GLY A 106 6.14 -4.93 -6.68
N ARG A 107 5.76 -5.95 -5.91
CA ARG A 107 4.36 -6.37 -5.80
C ARG A 107 3.52 -5.31 -5.09
N SER A 108 4.09 -4.64 -4.08
CA SER A 108 3.41 -3.54 -3.40
C SER A 108 3.21 -2.34 -4.33
N VAL A 109 4.22 -1.99 -5.13
CA VAL A 109 4.11 -0.93 -6.14
C VAL A 109 3.02 -1.27 -7.15
N LEU A 110 2.97 -2.53 -7.61
CA LEU A 110 1.92 -2.97 -8.53
C LEU A 110 0.53 -2.78 -7.92
N ALA A 111 0.36 -3.14 -6.65
CA ALA A 111 -0.93 -2.97 -5.97
C ALA A 111 -1.37 -1.50 -5.96
N HIS A 112 -0.45 -0.58 -5.68
CA HIS A 112 -0.73 0.85 -5.72
C HIS A 112 -1.04 1.33 -7.13
N LEU A 113 -0.28 0.88 -8.13
CA LEU A 113 -0.51 1.26 -9.53
C LEU A 113 -1.90 0.82 -10.01
N LEU A 114 -2.32 -0.39 -9.66
CA LEU A 114 -3.66 -0.88 -10.01
C LEU A 114 -4.75 -0.03 -9.35
N HIS A 115 -4.53 0.39 -8.11
CA HIS A 115 -5.48 1.23 -7.39
C HIS A 115 -5.60 2.62 -8.04
N ILE A 116 -4.47 3.28 -8.32
CA ILE A 116 -4.51 4.61 -8.93
C ILE A 116 -4.91 4.57 -10.41
N GLU A 117 -4.77 3.42 -11.07
CA GLU A 117 -5.35 3.20 -12.40
C GLU A 117 -6.87 3.17 -12.33
N GLU A 118 -7.45 2.48 -11.35
CA GLU A 118 -8.90 2.48 -11.14
C GLU A 118 -9.43 3.89 -10.86
N LEU A 119 -8.62 4.73 -10.19
CA LEU A 119 -8.98 6.13 -9.92
C LEU A 119 -8.84 7.02 -11.15
N GLY A 120 -8.28 6.51 -12.25
CA GLY A 120 -8.11 7.26 -13.48
C GLY A 120 -6.87 8.14 -13.55
N ASN A 121 -5.93 7.96 -12.62
CA ASN A 121 -4.74 8.81 -12.54
C ASN A 121 -3.55 8.29 -13.35
N VAL A 122 -3.52 7.00 -13.63
CA VAL A 122 -2.44 6.38 -14.41
C VAL A 122 -3.03 5.38 -15.39
N LYS A 123 -2.21 4.96 -16.36
CA LYS A 123 -2.59 3.96 -17.36
C LYS A 123 -1.43 3.00 -17.58
N SER A 124 -1.76 1.72 -17.70
CA SER A 124 -0.79 0.69 -18.07
C SER A 124 -0.68 0.61 -19.59
N LEU A 125 0.54 0.33 -20.06
CA LEU A 125 0.84 0.16 -21.49
C LEU A 125 1.67 -1.11 -21.66
N LYS A 126 1.23 -1.99 -22.54
CA LYS A 126 1.96 -3.21 -22.85
C LYS A 126 2.83 -2.98 -24.10
N ASN A 127 4.10 -3.32 -24.01
CA ASN A 127 5.03 -3.23 -25.12
C ASN A 127 6.05 -4.37 -25.07
N SER A 128 7.07 -4.33 -25.94
CA SER A 128 8.10 -5.38 -26.03
C SER A 128 8.88 -5.59 -24.73
N LYS A 129 8.95 -4.58 -23.87
CA LYS A 129 9.64 -4.65 -22.57
C LYS A 129 8.76 -5.14 -21.44
N GLY A 130 7.46 -5.37 -21.70
CA GLY A 130 6.49 -5.78 -20.70
C GLY A 130 5.46 -4.69 -20.46
N ILE A 131 4.97 -4.59 -19.23
CA ILE A 131 3.96 -3.59 -18.86
C ILE A 131 4.63 -2.38 -18.24
N GLY A 132 4.46 -1.23 -18.89
CA GLY A 132 4.88 0.05 -18.37
C GLY A 132 3.69 0.89 -17.91
N TRP A 133 3.96 2.00 -17.27
CA TRP A 133 2.95 2.86 -16.67
C TRP A 133 3.23 4.32 -16.99
N ILE A 134 2.18 5.07 -17.27
CA ILE A 134 2.26 6.52 -17.47
C ILE A 134 1.25 7.22 -16.56
N VAL A 135 1.56 8.47 -16.19
CA VAL A 135 0.61 9.28 -15.45
C VAL A 135 -0.25 10.06 -16.45
N LEU A 136 -1.55 10.16 -16.14
CA LEU A 136 -2.51 10.89 -16.96
C LEU A 136 -2.61 12.33 -16.44
N LYS A 137 -2.78 13.27 -17.38
CA LYS A 137 -2.99 14.67 -17.01
C LYS A 137 -4.42 14.92 -16.60
#